data_4f1455ec0f3aa81a60f2ba262fb1a7db
#
_entry.id   4f1455ec0f3aa81a60f2ba262fb1a7db
#
_cell.length_a   1.000
_cell.length_b   1.000
_cell.length_c   1.000
_cell.angle_alpha   90.00
_cell.angle_beta   90.00
_cell.angle_gamma   90.00
#
_symmetry.space_group_name_H-M   'P 1'
#
loop_
_entity.id
_entity.type
_entity.pdbx_description
1 polymer ?
#
loop_
_entity_poly.entity_id
_entity_poly.type
_entity_poly.pdbx_seq_one_letter_code
_entity_poly.pdbx_strand_id
1 'polypeptide(L)'
;VFGLNVNNGARIWIYDHSVPLLTMRGDTNLLVRGGLVYVGYDDGSVVTLRQDDGTLVWTQTIVSPEGRTELERLADVGQQMVIIASDLIVSSYKNRVASLAADSGRLLWFKDISSATGIQVDRTNLAVSESNGDLWLLDRRNGSTVWKQDALLNRGLTRPAFYGKFVVVGDKEGYIHWIDTESGNFAARIRAGKKGFAAAPLTVGTSLYVLTTKGDLVAYRAGAAL
;
A
#
# COMPACT_ATOMS: atom_id res chain seq x y z
N VAL A 1 -16.20 12.86 3.46
CA VAL A 1 -16.59 11.48 3.78
C VAL A 1 -18.03 11.47 4.23
N PHE A 2 -18.80 10.43 3.85
CA PHE A 2 -20.20 10.29 4.22
C PHE A 2 -20.45 8.95 4.89
N GLY A 3 -21.21 8.94 5.97
CA GLY A 3 -21.84 7.75 6.52
C GLY A 3 -23.26 7.60 5.96
N LEU A 4 -23.53 6.46 5.34
CA LEU A 4 -24.83 6.18 4.72
C LEU A 4 -25.50 4.99 5.40
N ASN A 5 -26.81 5.03 5.52
CA ASN A 5 -27.62 3.92 5.98
C ASN A 5 -27.64 2.83 4.91
N VAL A 6 -27.21 1.61 5.26
CA VAL A 6 -27.08 0.47 4.34
C VAL A 6 -28.41 0.03 3.72
N ASN A 7 -29.54 0.27 4.40
CA ASN A 7 -30.84 -0.20 3.93
C ASN A 7 -31.53 0.74 2.93
N ASN A 8 -31.28 2.05 3.05
CA ASN A 8 -32.00 3.04 2.25
C ASN A 8 -31.10 4.12 1.62
N GLY A 9 -29.78 4.09 1.86
CA GLY A 9 -28.82 5.08 1.33
C GLY A 9 -28.92 6.48 1.94
N ALA A 10 -29.77 6.69 2.94
CA ALA A 10 -29.90 7.99 3.59
C ALA A 10 -28.60 8.35 4.32
N ARG A 11 -28.19 9.62 4.18
CA ARG A 11 -27.01 10.12 4.87
C ARG A 11 -27.28 10.22 6.37
N ILE A 12 -26.41 9.56 7.17
CA ILE A 12 -26.43 9.58 8.63
C ILE A 12 -25.56 10.74 9.12
N TRP A 13 -24.34 10.86 8.59
CA TRP A 13 -23.39 11.91 8.94
C TRP A 13 -22.53 12.32 7.75
N ILE A 14 -21.85 13.46 7.89
CA ILE A 14 -20.86 13.99 6.95
C ILE A 14 -19.65 14.48 7.73
N TYR A 15 -18.46 14.22 7.22
CA TYR A 15 -17.21 14.82 7.67
C TYR A 15 -16.53 15.51 6.48
N ASP A 16 -16.37 16.83 6.60
CA ASP A 16 -15.69 17.66 5.61
C ASP A 16 -14.23 17.89 6.03
N HIS A 17 -13.32 17.73 5.08
CA HIS A 17 -11.91 17.98 5.25
C HIS A 17 -11.44 18.87 4.10
N SER A 18 -10.65 19.92 4.42
CA SER A 18 -10.08 20.80 3.42
C SER A 18 -8.95 20.09 2.70
N VAL A 19 -9.05 19.94 1.39
CA VAL A 19 -8.02 19.32 0.55
C VAL A 19 -7.30 20.37 -0.30
N PRO A 20 -6.01 20.15 -0.67
CA PRO A 20 -5.29 21.01 -1.58
C PRO A 20 -5.98 21.13 -2.94
N LEU A 21 -5.75 22.26 -3.65
CA LEU A 21 -6.30 22.50 -4.99
C LEU A 21 -5.74 21.53 -6.05
N LEU A 22 -4.50 21.06 -5.86
CA LEU A 22 -3.84 20.08 -6.70
C LEU A 22 -3.66 18.78 -5.94
N THR A 23 -4.24 17.70 -6.46
CA THR A 23 -4.14 16.34 -5.88
C THR A 23 -3.75 15.35 -6.96
N MET A 24 -3.14 14.23 -6.57
CA MET A 24 -2.78 13.15 -7.50
C MET A 24 -3.98 12.34 -7.98
N ARG A 25 -5.20 12.63 -7.50
CA ARG A 25 -6.42 11.85 -7.75
C ARG A 25 -6.23 10.35 -7.48
N GLY A 26 -5.49 10.04 -6.42
CA GLY A 26 -5.37 8.67 -5.94
C GLY A 26 -6.72 8.18 -5.40
N ASP A 27 -7.04 6.91 -5.64
CA ASP A 27 -8.18 6.27 -4.99
C ASP A 27 -7.83 6.09 -3.51
N THR A 28 -8.30 7.00 -2.66
CA THR A 28 -8.15 6.88 -1.21
C THR A 28 -9.01 5.73 -0.72
N ASN A 29 -8.41 4.63 -0.35
CA ASN A 29 -9.13 3.52 0.25
C ASN A 29 -9.49 3.85 1.70
N LEU A 30 -10.79 3.87 1.99
CA LEU A 30 -11.28 3.89 3.35
C LEU A 30 -11.05 2.53 4.01
N LEU A 31 -10.52 2.53 5.23
CA LEU A 31 -10.49 1.33 6.06
C LEU A 31 -11.50 1.47 7.20
N VAL A 32 -12.29 0.43 7.40
CA VAL A 32 -13.24 0.36 8.52
C VAL A 32 -12.90 -0.82 9.40
N ARG A 33 -12.61 -0.57 10.67
CA ARG A 33 -12.30 -1.62 11.65
C ARG A 33 -12.61 -1.18 13.07
N GLY A 34 -13.28 -2.05 13.83
CA GLY A 34 -13.54 -1.83 15.26
C GLY A 34 -14.37 -0.57 15.57
N GLY A 35 -15.32 -0.21 14.69
CA GLY A 35 -16.14 0.99 14.84
C GLY A 35 -15.44 2.29 14.46
N LEU A 36 -14.25 2.21 13.86
CA LEU A 36 -13.47 3.35 13.38
C LEU A 36 -13.33 3.33 11.86
N VAL A 37 -13.32 4.51 11.25
CA VAL A 37 -13.10 4.76 9.84
C VAL A 37 -11.79 5.54 9.70
N TYR A 38 -10.84 4.96 8.99
CA TYR A 38 -9.53 5.57 8.72
C TYR A 38 -9.52 6.11 7.30
N VAL A 39 -9.12 7.36 7.16
CA VAL A 39 -9.12 8.09 5.88
C VAL A 39 -7.76 8.75 5.69
N GLY A 40 -7.08 8.43 4.59
CA GLY A 40 -5.89 9.17 4.16
C GLY A 40 -6.31 10.35 3.27
N TYR A 41 -5.59 11.46 3.35
CA TYR A 41 -5.87 12.65 2.56
C TYR A 41 -4.65 13.10 1.75
N ASP A 42 -4.93 13.84 0.69
CA ASP A 42 -3.93 14.37 -0.25
C ASP A 42 -3.05 15.47 0.37
N ASP A 43 -3.41 15.97 1.55
CA ASP A 43 -2.61 16.90 2.34
C ASP A 43 -1.52 16.23 3.19
N GLY A 44 -1.39 14.92 3.07
CA GLY A 44 -0.41 14.15 3.83
C GLY A 44 -0.89 13.71 5.21
N SER A 45 -2.17 13.86 5.52
CA SER A 45 -2.74 13.48 6.80
C SER A 45 -3.55 12.18 6.76
N VAL A 46 -3.68 11.54 7.91
CA VAL A 46 -4.64 10.48 8.19
C VAL A 46 -5.61 10.99 9.25
N VAL A 47 -6.89 10.81 8.97
CA VAL A 47 -7.98 11.15 9.89
C VAL A 47 -8.69 9.86 10.31
N THR A 48 -9.04 9.76 11.58
CA THR A 48 -9.85 8.65 12.08
C THR A 48 -11.14 9.17 12.69
N LEU A 49 -12.24 8.60 12.22
CA LEU A 49 -13.61 8.98 12.60
C LEU A 49 -14.32 7.80 13.27
N ARG A 50 -15.29 8.10 14.12
CA ARG A 50 -16.23 7.09 14.57
C ARG A 50 -17.16 6.68 13.42
N GLN A 51 -17.41 5.41 13.29
CA GLN A 51 -18.26 4.87 12.21
C GLN A 51 -19.72 5.25 12.37
N ASP A 52 -20.19 5.38 13.61
CA ASP A 52 -21.62 5.59 13.95
C ASP A 52 -22.08 7.03 13.73
N ASP A 53 -21.25 8.02 14.03
CA ASP A 53 -21.65 9.43 14.02
C ASP A 53 -20.68 10.37 13.25
N GLY A 54 -19.57 9.85 12.74
CA GLY A 54 -18.57 10.64 12.01
C GLY A 54 -17.72 11.56 12.90
N THR A 55 -17.79 11.41 14.24
CA THR A 55 -16.99 12.22 15.16
C THR A 55 -15.51 11.95 14.98
N LEU A 56 -14.70 13.02 14.93
CA LEU A 56 -13.24 12.94 14.85
C LEU A 56 -12.66 12.30 16.11
N VAL A 57 -11.87 11.26 15.94
CA VAL A 57 -11.14 10.58 17.02
C VAL A 57 -9.71 11.11 17.12
N TRP A 58 -8.99 11.09 16.00
CA TRP A 58 -7.64 11.65 15.91
C TRP A 58 -7.30 12.05 14.48
N THR A 59 -6.31 12.94 14.35
CA THR A 59 -5.66 13.31 13.09
C THR A 59 -4.16 13.24 13.27
N GLN A 60 -3.46 12.69 12.28
CA GLN A 60 -2.00 12.62 12.26
C GLN A 60 -1.45 13.00 10.88
N THR A 61 -0.58 13.99 10.82
CA THR A 61 0.17 14.32 9.61
C THR A 61 1.35 13.35 9.46
N ILE A 62 1.42 12.66 8.32
CA ILE A 62 2.45 11.68 7.99
C ILE A 62 3.57 12.34 7.19
N VAL A 63 3.18 13.17 6.23
CA VAL A 63 4.10 13.93 5.38
C VAL A 63 3.61 15.38 5.37
N SER A 64 4.47 16.30 5.76
CA SER A 64 4.16 17.72 5.62
C SER A 64 4.30 18.14 4.15
N PRO A 65 3.35 18.89 3.60
CA PRO A 65 3.46 19.44 2.25
C PRO A 65 4.55 20.53 2.24
N GLU A 66 5.79 20.13 1.97
CA GLU A 66 6.92 21.06 1.87
C GLU A 66 7.26 21.34 0.40
N GLY A 67 7.56 22.60 0.07
CA GLY A 67 7.98 23.01 -1.27
C GLY A 67 7.52 24.41 -1.64
N ARG A 68 8.14 24.97 -2.68
CA ARG A 68 7.83 26.32 -3.22
C ARG A 68 6.72 26.29 -4.26
N THR A 69 6.49 25.14 -4.90
CA THR A 69 5.47 24.95 -5.94
C THR A 69 4.38 24.01 -5.44
N GLU A 70 3.17 24.10 -6.01
CA GLU A 70 2.06 23.18 -5.72
C GLU A 70 2.46 21.72 -6.01
N LEU A 71 3.26 21.48 -7.05
CA LEU A 71 3.76 20.15 -7.40
C LEU A 71 4.71 19.58 -6.33
N GLU A 72 5.54 20.42 -5.72
CA GLU A 72 6.42 20.04 -4.62
C GLU A 72 5.65 19.75 -3.33
N ARG A 73 4.49 20.34 -3.15
CA ARG A 73 3.60 20.16 -1.98
C ARG A 73 2.70 18.94 -2.04
N LEU A 74 2.70 18.19 -3.15
CA LEU A 74 1.95 16.94 -3.22
C LEU A 74 2.44 15.96 -2.14
N ALA A 75 1.63 15.68 -1.14
CA ALA A 75 1.97 14.86 0.02
C ALA A 75 1.10 13.59 0.13
N ASP A 76 0.30 13.31 -0.88
CA ASP A 76 -0.75 12.31 -0.95
C ASP A 76 -0.48 11.05 -0.09
N VAL A 77 -1.26 10.90 0.98
CA VAL A 77 -1.32 9.71 1.82
C VAL A 77 -2.63 9.01 1.49
N GLY A 78 -2.59 8.01 0.66
CA GLY A 78 -3.87 7.45 0.34
C GLY A 78 -3.85 6.25 -0.57
N GLN A 79 -2.76 5.96 -1.23
CA GLN A 79 -2.74 4.84 -2.17
C GLN A 79 -2.93 3.50 -1.47
N GLN A 80 -2.45 3.35 -0.24
CA GLN A 80 -2.79 2.18 0.55
C GLN A 80 -2.55 2.35 2.05
N MET A 81 -3.57 2.00 2.81
CA MET A 81 -3.51 1.82 4.25
C MET A 81 -3.81 0.36 4.57
N VAL A 82 -3.12 -0.20 5.56
CA VAL A 82 -3.34 -1.56 6.05
C VAL A 82 -3.37 -1.56 7.57
N ILE A 83 -4.40 -2.17 8.15
CA ILE A 83 -4.46 -2.40 9.60
C ILE A 83 -4.10 -3.85 9.89
N ILE A 84 -3.07 -4.06 10.70
CA ILE A 84 -2.67 -5.35 11.20
C ILE A 84 -2.41 -5.29 12.71
N ALA A 85 -3.08 -6.17 13.46
CA ALA A 85 -3.11 -6.09 14.92
C ALA A 85 -3.58 -4.69 15.40
N SER A 86 -2.74 -3.96 16.10
CA SER A 86 -2.97 -2.59 16.61
C SER A 86 -2.33 -1.50 15.75
N ASP A 87 -1.68 -1.88 14.64
CA ASP A 87 -0.89 -0.95 13.84
C ASP A 87 -1.65 -0.58 12.56
N LEU A 88 -1.69 0.71 12.25
CA LEU A 88 -2.08 1.25 10.96
C LEU A 88 -0.83 1.58 10.17
N ILE A 89 -0.59 0.85 9.09
CA ILE A 89 0.54 1.12 8.19
C ILE A 89 0.02 1.91 7.00
N VAL A 90 0.69 3.00 6.69
CA VAL A 90 0.33 3.93 5.63
C VAL A 90 1.53 4.16 4.71
N SER A 91 1.25 4.33 3.42
CA SER A 91 2.26 4.75 2.43
C SER A 91 1.83 6.04 1.76
N SER A 92 2.79 6.92 1.50
CA SER A 92 2.58 8.12 0.70
C SER A 92 3.29 8.03 -0.65
N TYR A 93 2.76 8.72 -1.64
CA TYR A 93 3.37 8.83 -2.96
C TYR A 93 4.76 9.51 -2.88
N LYS A 94 4.89 10.54 -2.05
CA LYS A 94 6.16 11.22 -1.80
C LYS A 94 6.69 10.82 -0.42
N ASN A 95 7.77 10.05 -0.43
CA ASN A 95 8.81 9.97 0.58
C ASN A 95 8.52 9.23 1.87
N ARG A 96 7.36 8.63 2.15
CA ARG A 96 7.21 8.02 3.47
C ARG A 96 6.30 6.80 3.52
N VAL A 97 6.79 5.77 4.20
CA VAL A 97 5.99 4.69 4.76
C VAL A 97 6.05 4.83 6.27
N ALA A 98 4.92 4.77 6.96
CA ALA A 98 4.84 4.94 8.40
C ALA A 98 3.93 3.90 9.05
N SER A 99 4.19 3.61 10.31
CA SER A 99 3.32 2.82 11.18
C SER A 99 2.82 3.70 12.32
N LEU A 100 1.51 3.66 12.55
CA LEU A 100 0.82 4.39 13.60
C LEU A 100 0.12 3.40 14.53
N ALA A 101 -0.04 3.77 15.79
CA ALA A 101 -0.99 3.10 16.66
C ALA A 101 -2.41 3.42 16.18
N ALA A 102 -3.18 2.39 15.80
CA ALA A 102 -4.48 2.58 15.14
C ALA A 102 -5.52 3.27 16.04
N ASP A 103 -5.41 3.11 17.35
CA ASP A 103 -6.32 3.69 18.34
C ASP A 103 -6.12 5.18 18.61
N SER A 104 -4.88 5.68 18.48
CA SER A 104 -4.48 7.02 18.90
C SER A 104 -3.79 7.87 17.83
N GLY A 105 -3.46 7.27 16.68
CA GLY A 105 -2.69 7.95 15.64
C GLY A 105 -1.23 8.20 16.00
N ARG A 106 -0.75 7.72 17.16
CA ARG A 106 0.63 7.93 17.59
C ARG A 106 1.60 7.26 16.62
N LEU A 107 2.57 8.04 16.10
CA LEU A 107 3.62 7.53 15.23
C LEU A 107 4.50 6.52 15.99
N LEU A 108 4.62 5.32 15.46
CA LEU A 108 5.45 4.23 15.99
C LEU A 108 6.83 4.25 15.34
N TRP A 109 6.86 4.29 14.02
CA TRP A 109 8.07 4.44 13.21
C TRP A 109 7.73 4.97 11.81
N PHE A 110 8.73 5.48 11.11
CA PHE A 110 8.64 5.82 9.68
C PHE A 110 9.93 5.48 8.95
N LYS A 111 9.82 5.38 7.63
CA LYS A 111 10.94 5.23 6.72
C LYS A 111 10.69 6.04 5.46
N ASP A 112 11.70 6.76 5.00
CA ASP A 112 11.60 7.57 3.80
C ASP A 112 11.77 6.67 2.57
N ILE A 113 10.63 6.21 2.03
CA ILE A 113 10.47 5.39 0.83
C ILE A 113 9.25 5.90 0.08
N SER A 114 9.42 6.28 -1.19
CA SER A 114 8.32 6.68 -2.08
C SER A 114 7.65 5.45 -2.67
N SER A 115 6.37 5.19 -2.33
CA SER A 115 5.63 4.09 -2.94
C SER A 115 4.50 4.59 -3.82
N ALA A 116 4.59 4.34 -5.12
CA ALA A 116 3.54 4.68 -6.08
C ALA A 116 2.50 3.56 -6.28
N THR A 117 2.82 2.32 -5.93
CA THR A 117 1.98 1.15 -6.20
C THR A 117 1.43 0.50 -4.95
N GLY A 118 1.91 0.90 -3.79
CA GLY A 118 1.42 0.45 -2.49
C GLY A 118 2.32 -0.56 -1.79
N ILE A 119 1.80 -1.04 -0.68
CA ILE A 119 2.49 -1.89 0.29
C ILE A 119 1.76 -3.21 0.47
N GLN A 120 2.47 -4.23 0.92
CA GLN A 120 1.88 -5.49 1.37
C GLN A 120 2.48 -5.90 2.71
N VAL A 121 1.63 -6.41 3.59
CA VAL A 121 2.01 -6.72 4.98
C VAL A 121 1.68 -8.18 5.27
N ASP A 122 2.59 -8.87 5.97
CA ASP A 122 2.32 -10.14 6.63
C ASP A 122 2.50 -10.00 8.16
N ARG A 123 2.62 -11.12 8.86
CA ARG A 123 2.78 -11.12 10.33
C ARG A 123 4.01 -10.36 10.81
N THR A 124 5.11 -10.45 10.09
CA THR A 124 6.45 -9.96 10.49
C THR A 124 7.00 -8.91 9.56
N ASN A 125 6.62 -8.95 8.28
CA ASN A 125 7.24 -8.19 7.22
C ASN A 125 6.30 -7.17 6.59
N LEU A 126 6.89 -6.15 6.04
CA LEU A 126 6.27 -5.16 5.18
C LEU A 126 7.08 -5.09 3.88
N ALA A 127 6.46 -5.45 2.76
CA ALA A 127 7.04 -5.30 1.44
C ALA A 127 6.56 -3.99 0.79
N VAL A 128 7.48 -3.25 0.17
CA VAL A 128 7.22 -1.95 -0.47
C VAL A 128 7.87 -1.93 -1.85
N SER A 129 7.08 -1.66 -2.90
CA SER A 129 7.62 -1.32 -4.22
C SER A 129 7.83 0.19 -4.29
N GLU A 130 9.09 0.62 -4.37
CA GLU A 130 9.43 2.02 -4.52
C GLU A 130 9.20 2.52 -5.94
N SER A 131 8.93 3.81 -6.10
CA SER A 131 8.58 4.43 -7.40
C SER A 131 9.70 4.32 -8.44
N ASN A 132 10.97 4.24 -8.02
CA ASN A 132 12.13 4.04 -8.89
C ASN A 132 12.31 2.59 -9.36
N GLY A 133 11.60 1.62 -8.76
CA GLY A 133 11.69 0.18 -9.03
C GLY A 133 12.48 -0.61 -8.01
N ASP A 134 12.97 0.01 -6.94
CA ASP A 134 13.50 -0.73 -5.79
C ASP A 134 12.37 -1.50 -5.08
N LEU A 135 12.69 -2.69 -4.62
CA LEU A 135 11.80 -3.48 -3.78
C LEU A 135 12.43 -3.62 -2.38
N TRP A 136 11.67 -3.22 -1.37
CA TRP A 136 12.11 -3.27 0.01
C TRP A 136 11.35 -4.32 0.80
N LEU A 137 12.04 -5.02 1.69
CA LEU A 137 11.44 -5.77 2.78
C LEU A 137 11.90 -5.16 4.10
N LEU A 138 10.93 -4.81 4.94
CA LEU A 138 11.14 -4.20 6.24
C LEU A 138 10.57 -5.10 7.34
N ASP A 139 11.19 -5.08 8.53
CA ASP A 139 10.52 -5.59 9.75
C ASP A 139 9.35 -4.66 10.07
N ARG A 140 8.15 -5.21 10.09
CA ARG A 140 6.91 -4.45 10.29
C ARG A 140 6.86 -3.72 11.64
N ARG A 141 7.49 -4.26 12.68
CA ARG A 141 7.38 -3.74 14.05
C ARG A 141 8.15 -2.45 14.27
N ASN A 142 9.26 -2.26 13.55
CA ASN A 142 10.18 -1.14 13.78
C ASN A 142 10.66 -0.43 12.51
N GLY A 143 10.24 -0.90 11.33
CA GLY A 143 10.63 -0.30 10.04
C GLY A 143 12.08 -0.55 9.63
N SER A 144 12.82 -1.42 10.33
CA SER A 144 14.20 -1.74 9.95
C SER A 144 14.23 -2.51 8.63
N THR A 145 15.24 -2.23 7.79
CA THR A 145 15.41 -2.94 6.51
C THR A 145 15.90 -4.35 6.77
N VAL A 146 15.15 -5.34 6.26
CA VAL A 146 15.60 -6.73 6.15
C VAL A 146 16.50 -6.83 4.93
N TRP A 147 16.01 -6.40 3.76
CA TRP A 147 16.80 -6.28 2.55
C TRP A 147 16.22 -5.22 1.60
N LYS A 148 17.03 -4.81 0.62
CA LYS A 148 16.66 -3.98 -0.53
C LYS A 148 17.13 -4.69 -1.81
N GLN A 149 16.23 -4.83 -2.78
CA GLN A 149 16.52 -5.38 -4.10
C GLN A 149 16.40 -4.26 -5.14
N ASP A 150 17.51 -3.91 -5.79
CA ASP A 150 17.65 -2.81 -6.75
C ASP A 150 17.76 -3.25 -8.23
N ALA A 151 17.86 -4.56 -8.49
CA ALA A 151 17.98 -5.07 -9.86
C ALA A 151 16.72 -4.89 -10.72
N LEU A 152 15.62 -4.36 -10.12
CA LEU A 152 14.36 -4.07 -10.81
C LEU A 152 14.15 -2.57 -11.08
N LEU A 153 15.21 -1.76 -11.00
CA LEU A 153 15.15 -0.32 -11.27
C LEU A 153 14.49 -0.01 -12.62
N ASN A 154 13.62 1.00 -12.62
CA ASN A 154 12.88 1.49 -13.79
C ASN A 154 11.95 0.47 -14.46
N ARG A 155 11.63 -0.65 -13.80
CA ARG A 155 10.75 -1.67 -14.36
C ARG A 155 9.27 -1.44 -14.11
N GLY A 156 8.89 -0.41 -13.35
CA GLY A 156 7.48 -0.07 -13.06
C GLY A 156 6.78 -1.25 -12.38
N LEU A 157 7.16 -1.50 -11.13
CA LEU A 157 6.68 -2.64 -10.36
C LEU A 157 5.21 -2.46 -9.97
N THR A 158 4.48 -3.57 -9.91
CA THR A 158 3.18 -3.62 -9.23
C THR A 158 3.37 -3.53 -7.73
N ARG A 159 2.28 -3.32 -6.99
CA ARG A 159 2.25 -3.60 -5.55
C ARG A 159 2.72 -5.04 -5.31
N PRO A 160 3.54 -5.28 -4.27
CA PRO A 160 4.01 -6.62 -3.95
C PRO A 160 2.88 -7.50 -3.40
N ALA A 161 3.06 -8.83 -3.50
CA ALA A 161 2.25 -9.84 -2.82
C ALA A 161 3.15 -10.84 -2.10
N PHE A 162 2.73 -11.31 -0.91
CA PHE A 162 3.39 -12.44 -0.28
C PHE A 162 2.82 -13.75 -0.83
N TYR A 163 3.71 -14.67 -1.19
CA TYR A 163 3.36 -16.01 -1.67
C TYR A 163 4.30 -17.06 -1.06
N GLY A 164 3.85 -17.73 -0.01
CA GLY A 164 4.71 -18.63 0.78
C GLY A 164 5.92 -17.88 1.34
N LYS A 165 7.12 -18.33 1.01
CA LYS A 165 8.37 -17.69 1.41
C LYS A 165 8.89 -16.65 0.40
N PHE A 166 8.03 -16.13 -0.47
CA PHE A 166 8.42 -15.20 -1.50
C PHE A 166 7.64 -13.89 -1.41
N VAL A 167 8.32 -12.79 -1.74
CA VAL A 167 7.71 -11.56 -2.21
C VAL A 167 7.59 -11.64 -3.72
N VAL A 168 6.41 -11.39 -4.27
CA VAL A 168 6.14 -11.45 -5.70
C VAL A 168 5.73 -10.09 -6.21
N VAL A 169 6.33 -9.66 -7.32
CA VAL A 169 5.98 -8.43 -8.04
C VAL A 169 5.89 -8.69 -9.53
N GLY A 170 4.98 -8.01 -10.20
CA GLY A 170 4.93 -7.91 -11.65
C GLY A 170 5.64 -6.65 -12.13
N ASP A 171 6.10 -6.63 -13.40
CA ASP A 171 6.68 -5.45 -14.01
C ASP A 171 5.97 -5.02 -15.30
N LYS A 172 6.30 -3.81 -15.80
CA LYS A 172 5.68 -3.24 -17.01
C LYS A 172 5.94 -4.02 -18.30
N GLU A 173 6.94 -4.92 -18.31
CA GLU A 173 7.29 -5.77 -19.47
C GLU A 173 6.55 -7.12 -19.43
N GLY A 174 5.76 -7.38 -18.37
CA GLY A 174 4.97 -8.59 -18.20
C GLY A 174 5.71 -9.76 -17.56
N TYR A 175 6.81 -9.48 -16.86
CA TYR A 175 7.47 -10.49 -16.03
C TYR A 175 6.92 -10.45 -14.61
N ILE A 176 6.83 -11.63 -14.02
CA ILE A 176 6.61 -11.83 -12.59
C ILE A 176 7.93 -12.26 -12.00
N HIS A 177 8.30 -11.66 -10.87
CA HIS A 177 9.52 -11.94 -10.14
C HIS A 177 9.17 -12.50 -8.77
N TRP A 178 9.78 -13.62 -8.38
CA TRP A 178 9.72 -14.20 -7.05
C TRP A 178 11.04 -13.93 -6.35
N ILE A 179 10.98 -13.22 -5.23
CA ILE A 179 12.14 -12.85 -4.41
C ILE A 179 12.00 -13.56 -3.06
N ASP A 180 13.03 -14.29 -2.66
CA ASP A 180 13.04 -15.00 -1.38
C ASP A 180 13.01 -14.01 -0.20
N THR A 181 12.12 -14.23 0.77
CA THR A 181 11.91 -13.30 1.89
C THR A 181 13.09 -13.24 2.87
N GLU A 182 13.90 -14.28 2.97
CA GLU A 182 15.04 -14.28 3.89
C GLU A 182 16.26 -13.60 3.28
N SER A 183 16.56 -13.94 2.02
CA SER A 183 17.81 -13.51 1.37
C SER A 183 17.66 -12.28 0.47
N GLY A 184 16.44 -11.94 0.02
CA GLY A 184 16.22 -10.90 -1.00
C GLY A 184 16.68 -11.30 -2.41
N ASN A 185 17.09 -12.54 -2.63
CA ASN A 185 17.56 -13.05 -3.92
C ASN A 185 16.39 -13.47 -4.82
N PHE A 186 16.60 -13.37 -6.14
CA PHE A 186 15.64 -13.91 -7.10
C PHE A 186 15.58 -15.43 -7.01
N ALA A 187 14.38 -15.95 -6.75
CA ALA A 187 14.10 -17.38 -6.76
C ALA A 187 13.59 -17.83 -8.14
N ALA A 188 12.75 -17.01 -8.79
CA ALA A 188 12.22 -17.30 -10.11
C ALA A 188 11.83 -16.01 -10.85
N ARG A 189 11.77 -16.10 -12.18
CA ARG A 189 11.20 -15.09 -13.07
C ARG A 189 10.46 -15.78 -14.20
N ILE A 190 9.21 -15.41 -14.42
CA ILE A 190 8.36 -15.97 -15.47
C ILE A 190 7.73 -14.83 -16.26
N ARG A 191 7.64 -14.97 -17.56
CA ARG A 191 6.92 -14.02 -18.41
C ARG A 191 5.48 -14.45 -18.56
N ALA A 192 4.54 -13.70 -17.94
CA ALA A 192 3.12 -13.97 -18.01
C ALA A 192 2.44 -13.29 -19.19
N GLY A 193 3.05 -12.25 -19.76
CA GLY A 193 2.47 -11.49 -20.87
C GLY A 193 3.52 -10.70 -21.65
N LYS A 194 3.07 -9.98 -22.67
CA LYS A 194 3.93 -9.08 -23.48
C LYS A 194 3.92 -7.64 -22.99
N LYS A 195 3.02 -7.29 -22.06
CA LYS A 195 2.83 -5.98 -21.43
C LYS A 195 2.59 -6.21 -19.95
N GLY A 196 2.65 -5.15 -19.15
CA GLY A 196 2.48 -5.21 -17.70
C GLY A 196 1.14 -5.78 -17.21
N PHE A 197 0.88 -5.58 -15.95
CA PHE A 197 -0.27 -6.14 -15.25
C PHE A 197 -1.31 -5.06 -14.97
N ALA A 198 -2.60 -5.41 -15.03
CA ALA A 198 -3.71 -4.53 -14.74
C ALA A 198 -3.97 -4.38 -13.23
N ALA A 199 -3.47 -5.34 -12.43
CA ALA A 199 -3.59 -5.35 -10.98
C ALA A 199 -2.36 -5.98 -10.34
N ALA A 200 -2.19 -5.76 -9.04
CA ALA A 200 -1.20 -6.45 -8.23
C ALA A 200 -1.46 -7.97 -8.23
N PRO A 201 -0.42 -8.80 -8.11
CA PRO A 201 -0.58 -10.23 -7.90
C PRO A 201 -1.44 -10.51 -6.67
N LEU A 202 -2.29 -11.52 -6.73
CA LEU A 202 -3.18 -11.92 -5.65
C LEU A 202 -2.89 -13.36 -5.22
N THR A 203 -2.58 -13.55 -3.95
CA THR A 203 -2.41 -14.88 -3.35
C THR A 203 -3.71 -15.34 -2.71
N VAL A 204 -4.19 -16.52 -3.11
CA VAL A 204 -5.35 -17.19 -2.51
C VAL A 204 -4.97 -18.65 -2.24
N GLY A 205 -4.85 -19.01 -0.97
CA GLY A 205 -4.36 -20.32 -0.57
C GLY A 205 -2.95 -20.61 -1.12
N THR A 206 -2.82 -21.66 -1.92
CA THR A 206 -1.56 -22.07 -2.56
C THR A 206 -1.41 -21.58 -4.01
N SER A 207 -2.28 -20.69 -4.47
CA SER A 207 -2.28 -20.18 -5.83
C SER A 207 -1.99 -18.68 -5.85
N LEU A 208 -1.16 -18.25 -6.81
CA LEU A 208 -0.90 -16.87 -7.14
C LEU A 208 -1.64 -16.55 -8.45
N TYR A 209 -2.48 -15.53 -8.43
CA TYR A 209 -3.22 -15.05 -9.59
C TYR A 209 -2.65 -13.73 -10.07
N VAL A 210 -2.53 -13.57 -11.37
CA VAL A 210 -2.12 -12.33 -12.02
C VAL A 210 -3.04 -12.01 -13.18
N LEU A 211 -3.38 -10.73 -13.32
CA LEU A 211 -4.20 -10.21 -14.40
C LEU A 211 -3.33 -9.33 -15.31
N THR A 212 -3.17 -9.74 -16.56
CA THR A 212 -2.41 -8.95 -17.55
C THR A 212 -3.21 -7.74 -18.03
N THR A 213 -2.54 -6.73 -18.58
CA THR A 213 -3.22 -5.57 -19.21
C THR A 213 -4.04 -5.95 -20.46
N LYS A 214 -3.89 -7.17 -20.97
CA LYS A 214 -4.71 -7.71 -22.07
C LYS A 214 -5.99 -8.41 -21.61
N GLY A 215 -6.18 -8.57 -20.27
CA GLY A 215 -7.31 -9.26 -19.69
C GLY A 215 -7.09 -10.76 -19.44
N ASP A 216 -5.88 -11.29 -19.66
CA ASP A 216 -5.58 -12.68 -19.35
C ASP A 216 -5.42 -12.86 -17.85
N LEU A 217 -6.20 -13.76 -17.26
CA LEU A 217 -6.06 -14.20 -15.87
C LEU A 217 -5.24 -15.50 -15.82
N VAL A 218 -4.09 -15.47 -15.19
CA VAL A 218 -3.17 -16.61 -15.09
C VAL A 218 -2.97 -16.99 -13.64
N ALA A 219 -3.02 -18.30 -13.35
CA ALA A 219 -2.74 -18.86 -12.02
C ALA A 219 -1.42 -19.62 -12.00
N TYR A 220 -0.63 -19.40 -10.96
CA TYR A 220 0.62 -20.10 -10.69
C TYR A 220 0.54 -20.85 -9.37
N ARG A 221 1.20 -21.99 -9.29
CA ARG A 221 1.48 -22.70 -8.04
C ARG A 221 2.96 -22.98 -7.95
N ALA A 222 3.56 -22.76 -6.76
CA ALA A 222 4.89 -23.25 -6.53
C ALA A 222 4.85 -24.78 -6.56
N GLY A 223 5.66 -25.40 -7.46
CA GLY A 223 5.88 -26.83 -7.41
C GLY A 223 6.58 -27.19 -6.10
N ALA A 224 6.32 -28.38 -5.55
CA ALA A 224 7.21 -28.93 -4.54
C ALA A 224 8.60 -29.05 -5.20
N ALA A 225 9.63 -28.53 -4.54
CA ALA A 225 11.00 -28.86 -4.94
C ALA A 225 11.15 -30.37 -4.82
N LEU A 226 11.45 -31.05 -5.94
CA LEU A 226 11.80 -32.45 -5.97
C LEU A 226 13.11 -32.67 -5.22
#